data_be619682542d65d5341073d8019616a0
#
_entry.id   be619682542d65d5341073d8019616a0
#
_cell.length_a   1.000
_cell.length_b   1.000
_cell.length_c   1.000
_cell.angle_alpha   90.00
_cell.angle_beta   90.00
_cell.angle_gamma   90.00
#
_symmetry.space_group_name_H-M   'P 1'
#
loop_
_entity.id
_entity.type
_entity.pdbx_description
1 polymer ?
#
loop_
_entity_poly.entity_id
_entity_poly.type
_entity_poly.pdbx_seq_one_letter_code
_entity_poly.pdbx_strand_id
1 'polypeptide(L)'
;MARTQPQVSYANIRENISQKRFDFKPDIDLRGMRGEEALQKVITFLDEAVMLNYKEVRLLHGTGTGALRQLIRQYLSTNPLVASFGDEQIQLGGA
;
A
#
# COMPACT_ATOMS: atom_id res chain seq x y z
N MET A 1 11.69 -35.02 -11.94
CA MET A 1 10.78 -34.62 -12.60
C MET A 1 10.57 -33.29 -12.44
N ALA A 2 10.32 -32.78 -13.23
CA ALA A 2 10.06 -31.50 -13.15
C ALA A 2 8.88 -31.33 -12.34
N ARG A 3 8.96 -30.65 -11.40
CA ARG A 3 7.92 -30.36 -10.72
C ARG A 3 7.14 -29.54 -11.45
N THR A 4 6.10 -29.69 -11.45
CA THR A 4 5.19 -28.95 -12.13
C THR A 4 4.86 -27.79 -11.40
N GLN A 5 5.05 -26.66 -11.99
CA GLN A 5 4.51 -25.51 -11.46
C GLN A 5 3.12 -25.39 -11.90
N PRO A 6 2.23 -24.95 -11.06
CA PRO A 6 0.87 -24.68 -11.46
C PRO A 6 0.91 -23.64 -12.55
N GLN A 7 0.21 -23.91 -13.61
CA GLN A 7 0.07 -22.96 -14.67
C GLN A 7 -1.01 -21.99 -14.28
N VAL A 8 -0.67 -20.72 -14.28
CA VAL A 8 -1.63 -19.70 -13.96
C VAL A 8 -2.14 -19.13 -15.25
N SER A 9 -3.40 -19.35 -15.54
CA SER A 9 -4.00 -18.82 -16.76
C SER A 9 -4.36 -17.34 -16.54
N TYR A 10 -4.60 -16.65 -17.63
CA TYR A 10 -5.03 -15.26 -17.53
C TYR A 10 -6.35 -15.14 -16.78
N ALA A 11 -7.22 -16.10 -16.92
CA ALA A 11 -8.49 -16.08 -16.19
C ALA A 11 -8.25 -16.15 -14.70
N ASN A 12 -7.33 -17.01 -14.27
CA ASN A 12 -7.03 -17.11 -12.84
C ASN A 12 -6.39 -15.84 -12.31
N ILE A 13 -5.55 -15.21 -13.10
CA ILE A 13 -4.94 -13.95 -12.70
C ILE A 13 -6.02 -12.90 -12.50
N ARG A 14 -6.98 -12.82 -13.42
CA ARG A 14 -8.06 -11.89 -13.31
C ARG A 14 -8.90 -12.11 -12.05
N GLU A 15 -9.22 -13.36 -11.78
CA GLU A 15 -10.01 -13.68 -10.61
C GLU A 15 -9.28 -13.27 -9.34
N ASN A 16 -7.99 -13.55 -9.27
CA ASN A 16 -7.21 -13.20 -8.08
C ASN A 16 -7.17 -11.69 -7.87
N ILE A 17 -6.99 -10.94 -8.93
CA ILE A 17 -6.96 -9.49 -8.84
C ILE A 17 -8.31 -8.95 -8.42
N SER A 18 -9.38 -9.46 -9.00
CA SER A 18 -10.72 -9.03 -8.64
C SER A 18 -11.03 -9.31 -7.18
N GLN A 19 -10.65 -10.48 -6.70
CA GLN A 19 -10.89 -10.84 -5.33
C GLN A 19 -10.09 -9.97 -4.38
N LYS A 20 -8.84 -9.69 -4.70
CA LYS A 20 -8.02 -8.80 -3.90
C LYS A 20 -8.61 -7.40 -3.85
N ARG A 21 -9.20 -6.95 -4.94
CA ARG A 21 -9.83 -5.64 -4.95
C ARG A 21 -11.00 -5.57 -3.99
N PHE A 22 -11.77 -6.64 -3.86
CA PHE A 22 -12.87 -6.67 -2.92
C PHE A 22 -12.38 -6.77 -1.48
N ASP A 23 -11.29 -7.50 -1.27
CA ASP A 23 -10.77 -7.70 0.07
C ASP A 23 -9.87 -6.57 0.53
N PHE A 24 -9.31 -5.82 -0.40
CA PHE A 24 -8.40 -4.76 -0.08
C PHE A 24 -9.17 -3.56 0.50
N LYS A 25 -8.71 -3.08 1.63
CA LYS A 25 -9.26 -1.87 2.23
C LYS A 25 -8.33 -0.71 1.92
N PRO A 26 -8.86 0.39 1.37
CA PRO A 26 -8.01 1.53 1.01
C PRO A 26 -7.61 2.38 2.19
N ASP A 27 -7.61 1.84 3.38
CA ASP A 27 -7.10 2.52 4.56
C ASP A 27 -6.28 1.54 5.38
N ILE A 28 -5.30 2.06 6.09
CA ILE A 28 -4.39 1.26 6.89
C ILE A 28 -4.18 1.96 8.22
N ASP A 29 -4.23 1.19 9.29
CA ASP A 29 -4.06 1.69 10.65
C ASP A 29 -2.67 1.32 11.14
N LEU A 30 -1.85 2.33 11.36
CA LEU A 30 -0.47 2.15 11.80
C LEU A 30 -0.28 2.54 13.27
N ARG A 31 -1.36 2.84 13.95
CA ARG A 31 -1.26 3.30 15.33
C ARG A 31 -0.67 2.20 16.21
N GLY A 32 0.27 2.60 17.06
CA GLY A 32 0.93 1.65 17.95
C GLY A 32 2.06 0.86 17.34
N MET A 33 2.34 1.05 16.07
CA MET A 33 3.44 0.34 15.43
C MET A 33 4.75 1.09 15.56
N ARG A 34 5.85 0.36 15.55
CA ARG A 34 7.16 0.96 15.51
C ARG A 34 7.43 1.50 14.11
N GLY A 35 8.33 2.47 14.02
CA GLY A 35 8.60 3.13 12.75
C GLY A 35 8.94 2.19 11.61
N GLU A 36 9.87 1.27 11.86
CA GLU A 36 10.29 0.36 10.79
C GLU A 36 9.16 -0.58 10.37
N GLU A 37 8.43 -1.08 11.35
CA GLU A 37 7.31 -1.97 11.09
C GLU A 37 6.22 -1.25 10.30
N ALA A 38 5.89 -0.04 10.72
CA ALA A 38 4.88 0.76 10.05
C ALA A 38 5.31 1.09 8.63
N LEU A 39 6.57 1.43 8.44
CA LEU A 39 7.07 1.77 7.12
C LEU A 39 6.97 0.59 6.16
N GLN A 40 7.36 -0.60 6.62
CA GLN A 40 7.24 -1.79 5.80
C GLN A 40 5.80 -2.07 5.42
N LYS A 41 4.89 -1.85 6.36
CA LYS A 41 3.48 -2.04 6.10
C LYS A 41 2.96 -1.06 5.07
N VAL A 42 3.40 0.18 5.16
CA VAL A 42 3.01 1.21 4.19
C VAL A 42 3.54 0.87 2.81
N ILE A 43 4.78 0.44 2.71
CA ILE A 43 5.37 0.10 1.42
C ILE A 43 4.56 -1.01 0.74
N THR A 44 4.29 -2.08 1.46
CA THR A 44 3.51 -3.19 0.91
C THR A 44 2.09 -2.76 0.56
N PHE A 45 1.49 -1.96 1.43
CA PHE A 45 0.13 -1.47 1.22
C PHE A 45 0.03 -0.61 -0.04
N LEU A 46 0.98 0.29 -0.25
CA LEU A 46 0.95 1.15 -1.43
C LEU A 46 1.21 0.38 -2.71
N ASP A 47 2.13 -0.58 -2.66
CA ASP A 47 2.38 -1.43 -3.82
C ASP A 47 1.12 -2.16 -4.24
N GLU A 48 0.39 -2.69 -3.26
CA GLU A 48 -0.84 -3.41 -3.55
C GLU A 48 -1.92 -2.47 -4.07
N ALA A 49 -2.04 -1.29 -3.47
CA ALA A 49 -3.02 -0.32 -3.90
C ALA A 49 -2.79 0.11 -5.35
N VAL A 50 -1.54 0.35 -5.72
CA VAL A 50 -1.20 0.73 -7.07
C VAL A 50 -1.50 -0.42 -8.03
N MET A 51 -1.17 -1.64 -7.64
CA MET A 51 -1.43 -2.80 -8.47
C MET A 51 -2.93 -2.97 -8.73
N LEU A 52 -3.75 -2.64 -7.74
CA LEU A 52 -5.19 -2.77 -7.85
C LEU A 52 -5.86 -1.52 -8.41
N ASN A 53 -5.07 -0.54 -8.83
CA ASN A 53 -5.57 0.69 -9.47
C ASN A 53 -6.38 1.59 -8.54
N TYR A 54 -6.07 1.59 -7.26
CA TYR A 54 -6.67 2.56 -6.36
C TYR A 54 -6.03 3.92 -6.60
N LYS A 55 -6.84 4.96 -6.59
CA LYS A 55 -6.37 6.33 -6.82
C LYS A 55 -6.08 7.06 -5.54
N GLU A 56 -6.68 6.63 -4.45
CA GLU A 56 -6.51 7.30 -3.18
C GLU A 56 -6.55 6.27 -2.07
N VAL A 57 -5.70 6.43 -1.07
CA VAL A 57 -5.70 5.60 0.13
C VAL A 57 -5.54 6.49 1.34
N ARG A 58 -5.81 5.94 2.52
CA ARG A 58 -5.72 6.67 3.77
C ARG A 58 -4.80 5.96 4.74
N LEU A 59 -4.04 6.75 5.48
CA LEU A 59 -3.17 6.24 6.52
C LEU A 59 -3.60 6.79 7.86
N LEU A 60 -3.65 5.92 8.86
CA LEU A 60 -3.96 6.33 10.21
C LEU A 60 -2.72 6.07 11.06
N HIS A 61 -1.99 7.11 11.41
CA HIS A 61 -0.72 6.94 12.14
C HIS A 61 -0.77 7.43 13.59
N GLY A 62 -1.92 7.93 14.02
CA GLY A 62 -2.06 8.36 15.40
C GLY A 62 -1.45 9.73 15.66
N THR A 63 -1.53 10.14 16.93
CA THR A 63 -1.11 11.46 17.33
C THR A 63 0.13 11.44 18.20
N GLY A 64 0.93 10.38 18.14
CA GLY A 64 2.07 10.24 19.03
C GLY A 64 3.13 11.31 18.84
N THR A 65 4.39 10.91 18.94
CA THR A 65 5.50 11.87 18.94
C THR A 65 5.72 12.56 17.62
N GLY A 66 5.07 12.13 16.58
CA GLY A 66 5.31 12.67 15.25
C GLY A 66 6.43 11.99 14.50
N ALA A 67 7.19 11.14 15.17
CA ALA A 67 8.31 10.45 14.51
C ALA A 67 7.83 9.53 13.41
N LEU A 68 6.78 8.78 13.67
CA LEU A 68 6.22 7.89 12.67
C LEU A 68 5.67 8.67 11.48
N ARG A 69 4.95 9.75 11.77
CA ARG A 69 4.41 10.59 10.72
C ARG A 69 5.52 11.14 9.82
N GLN A 70 6.58 11.60 10.42
CA GLN A 70 7.69 12.18 9.68
C GLN A 70 8.39 11.14 8.81
N LEU A 71 8.59 9.95 9.36
CA LEU A 71 9.20 8.86 8.62
C LEU A 71 8.38 8.49 7.39
N ILE A 72 7.07 8.40 7.56
CA ILE A 72 6.18 8.06 6.46
C ILE A 72 6.16 9.19 5.43
N ARG A 73 6.08 10.44 5.85
CA ARG A 73 6.09 11.57 4.92
C ARG A 73 7.38 11.60 4.11
N GLN A 74 8.50 11.28 4.73
CA GLN A 74 9.76 11.22 4.05
C GLN A 74 9.77 10.13 2.97
N TYR A 75 9.22 8.96 3.29
CA TYR A 75 9.10 7.89 2.30
C TYR A 75 8.17 8.29 1.16
N LEU A 76 7.02 8.88 1.48
CA LEU A 76 6.06 9.26 0.45
C LEU A 76 6.63 10.30 -0.52
N SER A 77 7.46 11.19 -0.01
CA SER A 77 8.04 12.23 -0.87
C SER A 77 9.04 11.66 -1.87
N THR A 78 9.54 10.45 -1.62
CA THR A 78 10.50 9.82 -2.55
C THR A 78 9.85 8.76 -3.43
N ASN A 79 8.58 8.49 -3.25
CA ASN A 79 7.89 7.45 -4.02
C ASN A 79 7.26 8.07 -5.26
N PRO A 80 7.73 7.71 -6.47
CA PRO A 80 7.21 8.33 -7.69
C PRO A 80 5.77 7.96 -8.00
N LEU A 81 5.24 6.93 -7.37
CA LEU A 81 3.86 6.53 -7.59
C LEU A 81 2.87 7.38 -6.79
N VAL A 82 3.37 8.19 -5.86
CA VAL A 82 2.54 9.06 -5.04
C VAL A 82 2.45 10.42 -5.73
N ALA A 83 1.26 10.82 -6.09
CA ALA A 83 1.05 12.12 -6.74
C ALA A 83 1.09 13.24 -5.70
N SER A 84 0.43 13.04 -4.57
CA SER A 84 0.43 14.01 -3.49
C SER A 84 -0.02 13.31 -2.21
N PHE A 85 0.24 13.94 -1.08
CA PHE A 85 -0.20 13.38 0.19
C PHE A 85 -0.41 14.50 1.20
N GLY A 86 -1.35 14.26 2.09
CA GLY A 86 -1.59 15.11 3.24
C GLY A 86 -1.29 14.34 4.52
N ASP A 87 -1.95 14.70 5.62
CA ASP A 87 -1.68 14.04 6.89
C ASP A 87 -2.16 12.61 6.91
N GLU A 88 -3.28 12.32 6.28
CA GLU A 88 -3.86 10.99 6.27
C GLU A 88 -4.17 10.47 4.88
N GLN A 89 -4.25 11.34 3.89
CA GLN A 89 -4.66 10.94 2.55
C GLN A 89 -3.48 10.90 1.63
N ILE A 90 -3.44 9.90 0.78
CA ILE A 90 -2.39 9.73 -0.22
C ILE A 90 -3.06 9.57 -1.57
N GLN A 91 -2.68 10.43 -2.51
CA GLN A 91 -3.15 10.35 -3.89
C GLN A 91 -2.11 9.58 -4.69
N LEU A 92 -2.54 8.55 -5.38
CA LEU A 92 -1.67 7.70 -6.18
C LEU A 92 -1.75 8.08 -7.65
N GLY A 93 -0.86 7.51 -8.44
CA GLY A 93 -0.86 7.78 -9.86
C GLY A 93 0.07 8.92 -10.26
N GLY A 94 1.12 9.13 -9.50
CA GLY A 94 2.04 10.23 -9.75
C GLY A 94 2.97 10.03 -10.92
N ALA A 95 3.14 8.84 -11.40
CA ALA A 95 4.10 8.60 -12.48
C ALA A 95 3.44 8.50 -13.84
#